data_cf84acfc806dc94913f0471110ec6723
#
_entry.id   cf84acfc806dc94913f0471110ec6723
#
_cell.length_a   1.000
_cell.length_b   1.000
_cell.length_c   1.000
_cell.angle_alpha   90.00
_cell.angle_beta   90.00
_cell.angle_gamma   90.00
#
_symmetry.space_group_name_H-M   'P 1'
#
loop_
_entity.id
_entity.type
_entity.pdbx_description
1 polymer ?
#
loop_
_entity_poly.entity_id
_entity_poly.type
_entity_poly.pdbx_seq_one_letter_code
_entity_poly.pdbx_strand_id
1 'polypeptide(L)'
;TKNTLYNNGVLFTLGSKVNYFPNVFEYLGLDHDLDSVYDFLNSYSVYVFDAVKSVPGGIVDGRTVYLDSVSHLRNDLLSITLGEINSEDSTYWMVAPVNDEWNKLVSEYHNYFNYDSKVNKRDSMQHANARLSVLKGTIFSRTINPDPAFQDSAVSTNARSYITRHLLGDEEPYYLFEKPFSAGGIFDGTQDILCSNGHVRKATKLNINNH
;
A
#
# COMPACT_ATOMS: atom_id res chain seq x y z
N THR A 1 11.50 -30.34 15.14
CA THR A 1 12.38 -29.22 15.54
C THR A 1 13.32 -29.72 16.63
N LYS A 2 14.59 -29.51 16.48
CA LYS A 2 15.60 -29.82 17.51
C LYS A 2 16.16 -28.47 17.99
N ASN A 3 16.23 -28.26 19.30
CA ASN A 3 16.82 -27.06 19.87
C ASN A 3 18.11 -27.40 20.61
N THR A 4 19.09 -26.52 20.51
CA THR A 4 20.37 -26.63 21.18
C THR A 4 20.62 -25.35 21.96
N LEU A 5 20.89 -25.47 23.26
CA LEU A 5 21.15 -24.34 24.13
C LEU A 5 22.64 -23.97 24.05
N TYR A 6 22.92 -22.68 23.93
CA TYR A 6 24.24 -22.06 23.99
C TYR A 6 24.24 -20.97 25.10
N ASN A 7 25.43 -20.57 25.53
CA ASN A 7 25.57 -19.55 26.57
C ASN A 7 24.96 -18.18 26.23
N ASN A 8 24.82 -17.88 24.93
CA ASN A 8 24.30 -16.61 24.41
C ASN A 8 22.95 -16.73 23.71
N GLY A 9 22.32 -17.92 23.70
CA GLY A 9 21.03 -18.10 23.05
C GLY A 9 20.63 -19.54 22.79
N VAL A 10 19.58 -19.71 22.01
CA VAL A 10 19.05 -21.02 21.61
C VAL A 10 19.05 -21.13 20.10
N LEU A 11 19.65 -22.20 19.57
CA LEU A 11 19.60 -22.54 18.15
C LEU A 11 18.47 -23.56 17.89
N PHE A 12 17.54 -23.20 17.03
CA PHE A 12 16.51 -24.11 16.55
C PHE A 12 16.88 -24.66 15.18
N THR A 13 16.99 -25.97 15.07
CA THR A 13 17.17 -26.66 13.78
C THR A 13 15.81 -27.07 13.23
N LEU A 14 15.48 -26.56 12.05
CA LEU A 14 14.23 -26.85 11.36
C LEU A 14 14.41 -28.07 10.46
N GLY A 15 13.45 -28.98 10.45
CA GLY A 15 13.46 -30.19 9.59
C GLY A 15 13.08 -29.89 8.12
N SER A 16 12.55 -28.70 7.84
CA SER A 16 12.17 -28.25 6.49
C SER A 16 12.35 -26.76 6.37
N LYS A 17 12.39 -26.25 5.14
CA LYS A 17 12.41 -24.82 4.83
C LYS A 17 11.12 -24.19 5.37
N VAL A 18 11.24 -23.07 6.08
CA VAL A 18 10.09 -22.23 6.44
C VAL A 18 9.71 -21.44 5.19
N ASN A 19 8.41 -21.44 4.86
CA ASN A 19 7.91 -20.62 3.78
C ASN A 19 8.02 -19.14 4.20
N TYR A 20 8.59 -18.33 3.33
CA TYR A 20 8.58 -16.90 3.45
C TYR A 20 7.28 -16.38 2.81
N PHE A 21 6.53 -15.59 3.57
CA PHE A 21 5.38 -14.85 3.08
C PHE A 21 5.75 -13.37 3.13
N PRO A 22 5.93 -12.72 1.98
CA PRO A 22 6.16 -11.28 1.93
C PRO A 22 4.92 -10.54 2.44
N ASN A 23 5.09 -9.32 2.97
CA ASN A 23 3.95 -8.46 3.19
C ASN A 23 3.36 -7.96 1.85
N VAL A 24 2.20 -7.30 1.91
CA VAL A 24 1.50 -6.82 0.70
C VAL A 24 2.40 -5.94 -0.16
N PHE A 25 3.14 -5.00 0.45
CA PHE A 25 4.04 -4.11 -0.28
C PHE A 25 5.23 -4.83 -0.91
N GLU A 26 5.86 -5.75 -0.18
CA GLU A 26 6.97 -6.56 -0.68
C GLU A 26 6.54 -7.45 -1.84
N TYR A 27 5.33 -8.04 -1.74
CA TYR A 27 4.79 -8.88 -2.81
C TYR A 27 4.65 -8.12 -4.13
N LEU A 28 4.20 -6.85 -4.09
CA LEU A 28 4.11 -6.03 -5.29
C LEU A 28 5.46 -5.91 -6.02
N GLY A 29 6.57 -5.85 -5.28
CA GLY A 29 7.92 -5.77 -5.83
C GLY A 29 8.50 -7.11 -6.29
N LEU A 30 7.86 -8.22 -5.97
CA LEU A 30 8.29 -9.57 -6.39
C LEU A 30 7.55 -10.07 -7.64
N ASP A 31 6.39 -9.51 -7.95
CA ASP A 31 5.57 -9.90 -9.09
C ASP A 31 5.69 -8.89 -10.23
N HIS A 32 6.41 -9.25 -11.30
CA HIS A 32 6.67 -8.37 -12.44
C HIS A 32 5.40 -7.86 -13.15
N ASP A 33 4.28 -8.53 -13.01
CA ASP A 33 3.01 -8.02 -13.54
C ASP A 33 2.48 -6.80 -12.77
N LEU A 34 3.06 -6.51 -11.58
CA LEU A 34 2.67 -5.42 -10.69
C LEU A 34 3.74 -4.32 -10.55
N ASP A 35 4.80 -4.37 -11.34
CA ASP A 35 5.93 -3.42 -11.29
C ASP A 35 5.46 -1.95 -11.34
N SER A 36 4.48 -1.63 -12.17
CA SER A 36 3.98 -0.26 -12.32
C SER A 36 3.33 0.30 -11.04
N VAL A 37 2.62 -0.53 -10.30
CA VAL A 37 2.02 -0.18 -9.01
C VAL A 37 3.11 -0.06 -7.95
N TYR A 38 4.02 -1.03 -7.91
CA TYR A 38 5.15 -1.03 -6.99
C TYR A 38 6.03 0.20 -7.16
N ASP A 39 6.47 0.49 -8.37
CA ASP A 39 7.35 1.63 -8.68
C ASP A 39 6.72 2.95 -8.27
N PHE A 40 5.42 3.12 -8.53
CA PHE A 40 4.72 4.32 -8.10
C PHE A 40 4.69 4.44 -6.57
N LEU A 41 4.30 3.41 -5.85
CA LEU A 41 4.28 3.42 -4.38
C LEU A 41 5.67 3.60 -3.80
N ASN A 42 6.67 2.89 -4.35
CA ASN A 42 8.04 2.94 -3.88
C ASN A 42 8.72 4.29 -4.14
N SER A 43 8.27 5.05 -5.15
CA SER A 43 8.79 6.40 -5.43
C SER A 43 8.58 7.40 -4.28
N TYR A 44 7.68 7.10 -3.35
CA TYR A 44 7.44 7.87 -2.12
C TYR A 44 8.23 7.36 -0.91
N SER A 45 9.00 6.29 -1.08
CA SER A 45 9.81 5.70 -0.02
C SER A 45 11.12 6.45 0.14
N VAL A 46 11.42 6.88 1.37
CA VAL A 46 12.65 7.60 1.71
C VAL A 46 13.30 7.00 2.94
N TYR A 47 14.63 6.91 2.94
CA TYR A 47 15.38 6.54 4.14
C TYR A 47 15.47 7.73 5.08
N VAL A 48 14.99 7.54 6.31
CA VAL A 48 15.04 8.54 7.38
C VAL A 48 16.01 8.05 8.44
N PHE A 49 16.95 8.91 8.82
CA PHE A 49 17.89 8.64 9.88
C PHE A 49 17.17 8.53 11.23
N ASP A 50 17.50 7.48 11.99
CA ASP A 50 16.96 7.22 13.32
C ASP A 50 18.00 7.50 14.38
N ALA A 51 17.97 8.71 14.95
CA ALA A 51 18.91 9.12 15.97
C ALA A 51 18.79 8.32 17.29
N VAL A 52 17.60 7.77 17.56
CA VAL A 52 17.34 7.00 18.78
C VAL A 52 17.96 5.61 18.71
N LYS A 53 17.91 4.98 17.53
CA LYS A 53 18.49 3.66 17.30
C LYS A 53 19.97 3.71 16.90
N SER A 54 20.49 4.89 16.56
CA SER A 54 21.88 5.08 16.19
C SER A 54 22.79 5.21 17.42
N VAL A 55 24.03 4.74 17.30
CA VAL A 55 25.01 4.77 18.41
C VAL A 55 25.81 6.06 18.36
N PRO A 56 25.65 6.99 19.32
CA PRO A 56 26.43 8.22 19.36
C PRO A 56 27.89 7.95 19.70
N GLY A 57 28.82 8.56 18.96
CA GLY A 57 30.29 8.42 19.15
C GLY A 57 30.95 9.62 19.80
N GLY A 58 30.23 10.78 19.88
CA GLY A 58 30.78 11.98 20.48
C GLY A 58 30.25 13.25 19.79
N ILE A 59 30.80 14.40 20.20
CA ILE A 59 30.49 15.71 19.61
C ILE A 59 31.74 16.27 18.92
N VAL A 60 31.60 16.56 17.64
CA VAL A 60 32.65 17.23 16.83
C VAL A 60 32.02 18.49 16.24
N ASP A 61 32.68 19.64 16.45
CA ASP A 61 32.22 20.96 15.98
C ASP A 61 30.76 21.28 16.37
N GLY A 62 30.34 20.86 17.58
CA GLY A 62 29.00 21.09 18.10
C GLY A 62 27.90 20.17 17.52
N ARG A 63 28.27 19.16 16.72
CA ARG A 63 27.36 18.19 16.13
C ARG A 63 27.65 16.78 16.67
N THR A 64 26.58 16.03 16.96
CA THR A 64 26.71 14.63 17.33
C THR A 64 27.20 13.84 16.11
N VAL A 65 28.31 13.10 16.29
CA VAL A 65 28.83 12.13 15.34
C VAL A 65 28.38 10.75 15.81
N TYR A 66 28.00 9.88 14.89
CA TYR A 66 27.53 8.52 15.19
C TYR A 66 28.58 7.49 14.81
N LEU A 67 28.83 6.53 15.67
CA LEU A 67 29.68 5.36 15.42
C LEU A 67 28.96 4.35 14.52
N ASP A 68 27.66 4.26 14.70
CA ASP A 68 26.78 3.45 13.86
C ASP A 68 25.52 4.23 13.57
N SER A 69 25.11 4.24 12.31
CA SER A 69 23.96 5.02 11.81
C SER A 69 22.85 4.07 11.36
N VAL A 70 21.74 4.14 12.05
CA VAL A 70 20.54 3.39 11.68
C VAL A 70 19.59 4.30 10.90
N SER A 71 19.06 3.80 9.81
CA SER A 71 17.95 4.45 9.09
C SER A 71 16.82 3.47 8.86
N HIS A 72 15.60 3.98 8.79
CA HIS A 72 14.42 3.20 8.45
C HIS A 72 13.75 3.75 7.21
N LEU A 73 13.09 2.88 6.45
CA LEU A 73 12.32 3.26 5.29
C LEU A 73 10.99 3.84 5.74
N ARG A 74 10.65 5.04 5.27
CA ARG A 74 9.39 5.72 5.50
C ARG A 74 8.70 5.98 4.17
N ASN A 75 7.39 5.76 4.13
CA ASN A 75 6.55 6.07 2.99
C ASN A 75 5.30 6.80 3.46
N ASP A 76 5.31 8.13 3.33
CA ASP A 76 4.22 8.98 3.83
C ASP A 76 2.92 8.80 3.01
N LEU A 77 3.02 8.37 1.75
CA LEU A 77 1.82 8.06 0.96
C LEU A 77 1.06 6.87 1.55
N LEU A 78 1.78 5.84 2.00
CA LEU A 78 1.17 4.68 2.64
C LEU A 78 0.66 5.03 4.04
N SER A 79 1.50 5.62 4.90
CA SER A 79 1.14 5.84 6.30
C SER A 79 0.04 6.89 6.52
N ILE A 80 -0.05 7.91 5.65
CA ILE A 80 -1.01 9.01 5.83
C ILE A 80 -2.26 8.84 4.98
N THR A 81 -2.14 8.26 3.77
CA THR A 81 -3.21 8.33 2.78
C THR A 81 -3.82 6.98 2.44
N LEU A 82 -3.01 5.99 2.08
CA LEU A 82 -3.53 4.76 1.49
C LEU A 82 -3.73 3.63 2.51
N GLY A 83 -2.84 3.51 3.49
CA GLY A 83 -2.78 2.43 4.45
C GLY A 83 -1.40 1.75 4.45
N GLU A 84 -0.93 1.37 5.62
CA GLU A 84 0.42 0.86 5.87
C GLU A 84 0.57 -0.61 5.45
N ILE A 85 0.39 -0.89 4.15
CA ILE A 85 0.52 -2.23 3.57
C ILE A 85 1.94 -2.82 3.66
N ASN A 86 2.90 -2.00 4.08
CA ASN A 86 4.29 -2.35 4.37
C ASN A 86 4.56 -2.64 5.86
N SER A 87 3.54 -2.57 6.72
CA SER A 87 3.64 -2.83 8.15
C SER A 87 2.99 -4.16 8.52
N GLU A 88 3.60 -4.89 9.46
CA GLU A 88 3.04 -6.12 10.04
C GLU A 88 2.04 -5.84 11.19
N ASP A 89 1.90 -4.59 11.61
CA ASP A 89 1.04 -4.21 12.75
C ASP A 89 -0.45 -4.16 12.38
N SER A 90 -0.78 -4.22 11.09
CA SER A 90 -2.14 -4.14 10.58
C SER A 90 -2.33 -5.09 9.41
N THR A 91 -3.57 -5.50 9.18
CA THR A 91 -3.93 -6.41 8.09
C THR A 91 -4.71 -5.67 7.01
N TYR A 92 -4.31 -5.89 5.75
CA TYR A 92 -4.89 -5.23 4.59
C TYR A 92 -5.28 -6.22 3.50
N TRP A 93 -6.27 -5.84 2.72
CA TRP A 93 -6.54 -6.40 1.41
C TRP A 93 -6.30 -5.33 0.37
N MET A 94 -5.55 -5.68 -0.67
CA MET A 94 -5.26 -4.76 -1.77
C MET A 94 -5.63 -5.40 -3.09
N VAL A 95 -6.46 -4.72 -3.89
CA VAL A 95 -6.69 -5.10 -5.28
C VAL A 95 -5.61 -4.42 -6.14
N ALA A 96 -4.68 -5.19 -6.66
CA ALA A 96 -3.57 -4.70 -7.44
C ALA A 96 -3.81 -4.93 -8.93
N PRO A 97 -4.04 -3.87 -9.73
CA PRO A 97 -4.16 -4.01 -11.19
C PRO A 97 -2.81 -4.40 -11.79
N VAL A 98 -2.83 -5.33 -12.75
CA VAL A 98 -1.65 -5.64 -13.56
C VAL A 98 -1.23 -4.44 -14.40
N ASN A 99 0.03 -4.44 -14.87
CA ASN A 99 0.64 -3.29 -15.57
C ASN A 99 -0.23 -2.74 -16.71
N ASP A 100 -0.83 -3.60 -17.52
CA ASP A 100 -1.69 -3.17 -18.64
C ASP A 100 -2.97 -2.47 -18.15
N GLU A 101 -3.63 -3.04 -17.15
CA GLU A 101 -4.84 -2.43 -16.57
C GLU A 101 -4.51 -1.13 -15.81
N TRP A 102 -3.38 -1.10 -15.10
CA TRP A 102 -2.86 0.12 -14.47
C TRP A 102 -2.69 1.25 -15.48
N ASN A 103 -1.97 0.99 -16.56
CA ASN A 103 -1.69 1.99 -17.60
C ASN A 103 -2.97 2.51 -18.28
N LYS A 104 -3.92 1.61 -18.52
CA LYS A 104 -5.23 1.96 -19.07
C LYS A 104 -6.00 2.88 -18.11
N LEU A 105 -6.11 2.51 -16.83
CA LEU A 105 -6.83 3.30 -15.84
C LEU A 105 -6.16 4.66 -15.58
N VAL A 106 -4.84 4.71 -15.49
CA VAL A 106 -4.10 5.98 -15.34
C VAL A 106 -4.35 6.89 -16.54
N SER A 107 -4.36 6.35 -17.75
CA SER A 107 -4.67 7.14 -18.97
C SER A 107 -6.11 7.65 -18.96
N GLU A 108 -7.06 6.85 -18.51
CA GLU A 108 -8.45 7.25 -18.35
C GLU A 108 -8.60 8.36 -17.31
N TYR A 109 -8.09 8.13 -16.10
CA TYR A 109 -8.19 9.09 -14.99
C TYR A 109 -7.39 10.37 -15.21
N HIS A 110 -6.34 10.34 -16.02
CA HIS A 110 -5.59 11.55 -16.38
C HIS A 110 -6.50 12.64 -16.95
N ASN A 111 -7.56 12.28 -17.67
CA ASN A 111 -8.49 13.21 -18.28
C ASN A 111 -9.39 13.94 -17.26
N TYR A 112 -9.55 13.40 -16.06
CA TYR A 112 -10.33 14.04 -14.99
C TYR A 112 -9.57 15.14 -14.26
N PHE A 113 -8.22 15.15 -14.34
CA PHE A 113 -7.38 16.16 -13.70
C PHE A 113 -6.93 17.22 -14.70
N ASN A 114 -7.83 18.15 -15.02
CA ASN A 114 -7.53 19.21 -15.96
C ASN A 114 -7.11 20.50 -15.24
N TYR A 115 -5.83 20.74 -15.10
CA TYR A 115 -5.26 21.97 -14.55
C TYR A 115 -5.09 23.04 -15.62
N ASP A 116 -5.18 24.33 -15.22
CA ASP A 116 -4.87 25.45 -16.08
C ASP A 116 -3.43 25.34 -16.66
N SER A 117 -3.27 25.73 -17.91
CA SER A 117 -1.98 25.68 -18.62
C SER A 117 -0.87 26.50 -17.95
N LYS A 118 -1.24 27.47 -17.10
CA LYS A 118 -0.32 28.31 -16.31
C LYS A 118 0.20 27.63 -15.04
N VAL A 119 -0.39 26.50 -14.62
CA VAL A 119 0.07 25.78 -13.42
C VAL A 119 1.40 25.13 -13.71
N ASN A 120 2.41 25.49 -12.89
CA ASN A 120 3.74 24.89 -12.97
C ASN A 120 3.66 23.36 -12.71
N LYS A 121 4.39 22.57 -13.49
CA LYS A 121 4.38 21.09 -13.41
C LYS A 121 3.00 20.45 -13.62
N ARG A 122 2.13 21.10 -14.36
CA ARG A 122 0.76 20.64 -14.65
C ARG A 122 0.70 19.17 -15.02
N ASP A 123 1.46 18.73 -16.01
CA ASP A 123 1.43 17.34 -16.51
C ASP A 123 1.88 16.34 -15.45
N SER A 124 2.93 16.66 -14.69
CA SER A 124 3.38 15.81 -13.57
C SER A 124 2.32 15.67 -12.48
N MET A 125 1.60 16.76 -12.16
CA MET A 125 0.52 16.74 -11.18
C MET A 125 -0.68 15.94 -11.67
N GLN A 126 -1.05 16.09 -12.94
CA GLN A 126 -2.14 15.32 -13.55
C GLN A 126 -1.84 13.81 -13.50
N HIS A 127 -0.62 13.41 -13.89
CA HIS A 127 -0.19 12.02 -13.83
C HIS A 127 -0.14 11.48 -12.40
N ALA A 128 0.39 12.23 -11.45
CA ALA A 128 0.45 11.82 -10.05
C ALA A 128 -0.95 11.62 -9.46
N ASN A 129 -1.87 12.56 -9.73
CA ASN A 129 -3.24 12.46 -9.24
C ASN A 129 -4.04 11.33 -9.90
N ALA A 130 -3.83 11.09 -11.20
CA ALA A 130 -4.45 9.96 -11.89
C ALA A 130 -4.03 8.62 -11.26
N ARG A 131 -2.72 8.42 -11.04
CA ARG A 131 -2.19 7.22 -10.38
C ARG A 131 -2.72 7.06 -8.95
N LEU A 132 -2.73 8.15 -8.19
CA LEU A 132 -3.25 8.14 -6.83
C LEU A 132 -4.75 7.83 -6.79
N SER A 133 -5.53 8.32 -7.76
CA SER A 133 -6.97 8.02 -7.87
C SER A 133 -7.24 6.54 -8.03
N VAL A 134 -6.47 5.85 -8.86
CA VAL A 134 -6.58 4.38 -9.02
C VAL A 134 -6.35 3.71 -7.67
N LEU A 135 -5.27 4.07 -6.95
CA LEU A 135 -4.91 3.40 -5.69
C LEU A 135 -5.84 3.70 -4.52
N LYS A 136 -6.44 4.87 -4.49
CA LYS A 136 -7.41 5.21 -3.43
C LYS A 136 -8.60 4.27 -3.37
N GLY A 137 -8.97 3.66 -4.49
CA GLY A 137 -10.06 2.69 -4.58
C GLY A 137 -9.66 1.23 -4.33
N THR A 138 -8.42 0.93 -3.93
CA THR A 138 -7.90 -0.45 -4.00
C THR A 138 -7.43 -1.04 -2.68
N ILE A 139 -7.28 -0.26 -1.61
CA ILE A 139 -6.74 -0.72 -0.33
C ILE A 139 -7.82 -0.69 0.75
N PHE A 140 -7.98 -1.82 1.42
CA PHE A 140 -9.02 -2.08 2.41
C PHE A 140 -8.37 -2.56 3.72
N SER A 141 -8.50 -1.77 4.79
CA SER A 141 -8.05 -2.18 6.13
C SER A 141 -9.05 -3.18 6.74
N ARG A 142 -8.52 -4.23 7.35
CA ARG A 142 -9.32 -5.21 8.09
C ARG A 142 -9.89 -4.64 9.39
N THR A 143 -9.32 -3.57 9.91
CA THR A 143 -9.86 -2.85 11.07
C THR A 143 -11.20 -2.18 10.76
N ILE A 144 -11.31 -1.59 9.55
CA ILE A 144 -12.55 -0.94 9.09
C ILE A 144 -13.52 -1.99 8.53
N ASN A 145 -13.00 -3.03 7.88
CA ASN A 145 -13.75 -4.08 7.21
C ASN A 145 -13.49 -5.44 7.89
N PRO A 146 -14.17 -5.78 8.97
CA PRO A 146 -14.01 -7.08 9.64
C PRO A 146 -14.49 -8.22 8.71
N ASP A 147 -14.02 -9.45 8.95
CA ASP A 147 -14.25 -10.61 8.08
C ASP A 147 -15.67 -10.81 7.52
N PRO A 148 -16.73 -10.71 8.33
CA PRO A 148 -18.09 -10.86 7.79
C PRO A 148 -18.48 -9.81 6.76
N ALA A 149 -17.93 -8.60 6.84
CA ALA A 149 -18.22 -7.52 5.90
C ALA A 149 -17.72 -7.83 4.49
N PHE A 150 -16.62 -8.57 4.35
CA PHE A 150 -16.10 -8.95 3.04
C PHE A 150 -16.97 -9.96 2.28
N GLN A 151 -17.81 -10.71 2.97
CA GLN A 151 -18.59 -11.77 2.33
C GLN A 151 -19.99 -11.34 1.90
N ASP A 152 -20.71 -10.61 2.75
CA ASP A 152 -22.16 -10.40 2.58
C ASP A 152 -22.59 -8.93 2.51
N SER A 153 -21.70 -7.97 2.76
CA SER A 153 -22.04 -6.55 2.78
C SER A 153 -21.13 -5.71 1.91
N ALA A 154 -20.98 -4.45 2.23
CA ALA A 154 -20.10 -3.53 1.53
C ALA A 154 -18.74 -3.44 2.22
N VAL A 155 -17.68 -3.18 1.44
CA VAL A 155 -16.34 -2.83 1.94
C VAL A 155 -16.01 -1.39 1.62
N SER A 156 -15.41 -0.69 2.59
CA SER A 156 -14.93 0.69 2.44
C SER A 156 -13.42 0.71 2.23
N THR A 157 -12.95 1.61 1.38
CA THR A 157 -11.51 1.86 1.23
C THR A 157 -10.91 2.52 2.46
N ASN A 158 -9.61 2.34 2.64
CA ASN A 158 -8.86 3.02 3.69
C ASN A 158 -8.63 4.50 3.35
N ALA A 159 -8.41 4.81 2.07
CA ALA A 159 -8.24 6.16 1.58
C ALA A 159 -9.57 6.86 1.30
N ARG A 160 -9.59 8.16 1.52
CA ARG A 160 -10.72 9.02 1.14
C ARG A 160 -10.78 9.20 -0.38
N SER A 161 -11.99 9.20 -0.92
CA SER A 161 -12.21 9.50 -2.34
C SER A 161 -11.89 10.97 -2.67
N TYR A 162 -11.87 11.32 -3.98
CA TYR A 162 -11.71 12.70 -4.42
C TYR A 162 -13.01 13.51 -4.43
N ILE A 163 -14.14 12.92 -4.03
CA ILE A 163 -15.41 13.65 -3.97
C ILE A 163 -15.28 14.77 -2.94
N THR A 164 -15.59 15.98 -3.36
CA THR A 164 -15.44 17.15 -2.51
C THR A 164 -16.57 17.23 -1.48
N ARG A 165 -16.24 17.70 -0.27
CA ARG A 165 -17.20 17.94 0.83
C ARG A 165 -18.45 18.72 0.42
N HIS A 166 -18.35 19.58 -0.58
CA HIS A 166 -19.44 20.44 -1.02
C HIS A 166 -20.62 19.70 -1.64
N LEU A 167 -20.43 18.47 -2.09
CA LEU A 167 -21.49 17.69 -2.72
C LEU A 167 -22.19 16.73 -1.74
N LEU A 168 -21.51 16.34 -0.65
CA LEU A 168 -22.00 15.29 0.28
C LEU A 168 -22.20 15.78 1.72
N GLY A 169 -22.05 17.07 2.00
CA GLY A 169 -22.12 17.60 3.37
C GLY A 169 -20.84 17.32 4.17
N ASP A 170 -20.99 17.08 5.47
CA ASP A 170 -19.84 16.86 6.38
C ASP A 170 -19.35 15.40 6.44
N GLU A 171 -19.96 14.49 5.70
CA GLU A 171 -19.53 13.09 5.64
C GLU A 171 -18.26 12.97 4.79
N GLU A 172 -17.30 12.21 5.31
CA GLU A 172 -16.05 11.96 4.61
C GLU A 172 -16.25 10.81 3.61
N PRO A 173 -16.14 11.10 2.30
CA PRO A 173 -16.44 10.11 1.31
C PRO A 173 -15.31 9.07 1.19
N TYR A 174 -15.62 7.83 1.50
CA TYR A 174 -14.81 6.67 1.14
C TYR A 174 -15.43 6.00 -0.09
N TYR A 175 -14.60 5.25 -0.84
CA TYR A 175 -15.17 4.35 -1.84
C TYR A 175 -15.84 3.19 -1.13
N LEU A 176 -17.09 2.94 -1.46
CA LEU A 176 -17.89 1.84 -0.91
C LEU A 176 -18.21 0.86 -2.03
N PHE A 177 -17.84 -0.40 -1.83
CA PHE A 177 -18.12 -1.47 -2.79
C PHE A 177 -19.06 -2.47 -2.17
N GLU A 178 -20.28 -2.53 -2.70
CA GLU A 178 -21.28 -3.52 -2.29
C GLU A 178 -20.97 -4.89 -2.92
N LYS A 179 -21.26 -5.96 -2.15
CA LYS A 179 -21.08 -7.35 -2.61
C LYS A 179 -19.75 -7.59 -3.31
N PRO A 180 -18.62 -7.34 -2.63
CA PRO A 180 -17.30 -7.29 -3.25
C PRO A 180 -16.86 -8.58 -3.95
N PHE A 181 -17.37 -9.75 -3.54
CA PHE A 181 -17.08 -11.06 -4.15
C PHE A 181 -18.08 -11.51 -5.20
N SER A 182 -19.19 -10.80 -5.34
CA SER A 182 -20.23 -11.15 -6.34
C SER A 182 -19.79 -10.75 -7.75
N ALA A 183 -20.48 -11.27 -8.76
CA ALA A 183 -20.22 -10.92 -10.15
C ALA A 183 -20.26 -9.40 -10.37
N GLY A 184 -19.18 -8.84 -10.90
CA GLY A 184 -18.98 -7.40 -11.07
C GLY A 184 -18.49 -6.65 -9.82
N GLY A 185 -18.33 -7.32 -8.68
CA GLY A 185 -17.74 -6.74 -7.46
C GLY A 185 -16.25 -6.50 -7.60
N ILE A 186 -15.68 -5.74 -6.64
CA ILE A 186 -14.26 -5.31 -6.68
C ILE A 186 -13.28 -6.49 -6.63
N PHE A 187 -13.65 -7.61 -6.01
CA PHE A 187 -12.83 -8.82 -5.92
C PHE A 187 -13.18 -9.90 -6.96
N ASP A 188 -14.20 -9.64 -7.81
CA ASP A 188 -14.59 -10.58 -8.85
C ASP A 188 -13.50 -10.74 -9.91
N GLY A 189 -13.21 -11.99 -10.27
CA GLY A 189 -12.19 -12.32 -11.29
C GLY A 189 -10.75 -12.02 -10.88
N THR A 190 -10.49 -11.67 -9.61
CA THR A 190 -9.12 -11.44 -9.11
C THR A 190 -8.48 -12.74 -8.63
N GLN A 191 -7.16 -12.84 -8.79
CA GLN A 191 -6.35 -13.90 -8.19
C GLN A 191 -5.98 -13.52 -6.74
N ASP A 192 -6.27 -14.43 -5.80
CA ASP A 192 -5.95 -14.23 -4.38
C ASP A 192 -4.56 -14.72 -4.03
N ILE A 193 -3.74 -13.86 -3.46
CA ILE A 193 -2.38 -14.15 -2.99
C ILE A 193 -2.28 -13.81 -1.51
N LEU A 194 -1.96 -14.82 -0.70
CA LEU A 194 -1.76 -14.66 0.74
C LEU A 194 -0.39 -14.02 1.03
N CYS A 195 -0.41 -12.93 1.81
CA CYS A 195 0.75 -12.24 2.33
C CYS A 195 0.80 -12.34 3.86
N SER A 196 1.93 -11.96 4.49
CA SER A 196 2.08 -12.00 5.95
C SER A 196 1.09 -11.08 6.67
N ASN A 197 0.85 -9.89 6.12
CA ASN A 197 -0.06 -8.89 6.66
C ASN A 197 -1.37 -8.73 5.87
N GLY A 198 -1.79 -9.77 5.13
CA GLY A 198 -3.08 -9.76 4.43
C GLY A 198 -3.08 -10.43 3.07
N HIS A 199 -3.76 -9.83 2.10
CA HIS A 199 -3.94 -10.41 0.77
C HIS A 199 -3.70 -9.39 -0.35
N VAL A 200 -3.02 -9.81 -1.41
CA VAL A 200 -3.04 -9.15 -2.70
C VAL A 200 -4.06 -9.83 -3.60
N ARG A 201 -4.99 -9.05 -4.12
CA ARG A 201 -5.96 -9.46 -5.14
C ARG A 201 -5.49 -8.94 -6.50
N LYS A 202 -4.75 -9.77 -7.24
CA LYS A 202 -4.22 -9.42 -8.56
C LYS A 202 -5.34 -9.35 -9.59
N ALA A 203 -5.53 -8.20 -10.21
CA ALA A 203 -6.64 -7.90 -11.11
C ALA A 203 -6.16 -7.61 -12.54
N THR A 204 -6.61 -8.41 -13.50
CA THR A 204 -6.44 -8.12 -14.94
C THR A 204 -7.46 -7.11 -15.45
N LYS A 205 -8.54 -6.92 -14.69
CA LYS A 205 -9.55 -5.89 -14.86
C LYS A 205 -9.99 -5.39 -13.50
N LEU A 206 -9.98 -4.09 -13.30
CA LEU A 206 -10.36 -3.48 -12.04
C LEU A 206 -11.78 -2.89 -12.17
N ASN A 207 -12.70 -3.42 -11.36
CA ASN A 207 -14.09 -2.95 -11.33
C ASN A 207 -14.22 -1.79 -10.32
N ILE A 208 -13.68 -0.63 -10.65
CA ILE A 208 -13.91 0.60 -9.88
C ILE A 208 -15.11 1.29 -10.52
N ASN A 209 -16.18 1.48 -9.74
CA ASN A 209 -17.28 2.32 -10.17
C ASN A 209 -16.78 3.76 -10.22
N ASN A 210 -16.88 4.39 -11.38
CA ASN A 210 -16.61 5.81 -11.58
C ASN A 210 -17.74 6.59 -10.87
N HIS A 211 -17.45 7.08 -9.67
CA HIS A 211 -18.31 8.02 -8.94
C HIS A 211 -17.69 9.40 -8.94
#